data_bb681b61bb118a804b349959e9c36b6b
#
_entry.id   bb681b61bb118a804b349959e9c36b6b
#
_cell.length_a   1.000
_cell.length_b   1.000
_cell.length_c   1.000
_cell.angle_alpha   90.00
_cell.angle_beta   90.00
_cell.angle_gamma   90.00
#
_symmetry.space_group_name_H-M   'P 1'
#
loop_
_entity.id
_entity.type
_entity.pdbx_description
1 polymer ?
#
loop_
_entity_poly.entity_id
_entity_poly.type
_entity_poly.pdbx_seq_one_letter_code
_entity_poly.pdbx_strand_id
1 'polypeptide(L)'
;ELGVDEFVNYREERFESVIDEVDIVVDTVGGETPARSVDVLRKKGVLVSVVGQPSGALTTHHDIDVQVVSGRSNSPSLLTTISELIDAGEVRPTISAEFPLENAAQAHEVGETEHVQGKLVLSVA
;
A
#
# COMPACT_ATOMS: atom_id res chain seq x y z
N GLU A 1 5.28 15.69 -4.82
CA GLU A 1 6.36 15.72 -3.81
C GLU A 1 6.96 14.33 -3.52
N LEU A 2 6.25 13.24 -3.83
CA LEU A 2 6.75 11.86 -3.70
C LEU A 2 7.43 11.32 -4.98
N GLY A 3 7.57 12.16 -6.01
CA GLY A 3 8.27 11.80 -7.25
C GLY A 3 7.46 10.88 -8.18
N VAL A 4 6.12 10.91 -8.08
CA VAL A 4 5.26 10.21 -9.04
C VAL A 4 5.15 11.00 -10.34
N ASP A 5 5.14 10.30 -11.47
CA ASP A 5 5.01 10.91 -12.79
C ASP A 5 3.54 11.28 -13.06
N GLU A 6 2.61 10.41 -12.66
CA GLU A 6 1.18 10.60 -12.82
C GLU A 6 0.45 10.27 -11.52
N PHE A 7 -0.60 11.03 -11.23
CA PHE A 7 -1.44 10.86 -10.05
C PHE A 7 -2.92 10.80 -10.47
N VAL A 8 -3.61 9.78 -9.98
CA VAL A 8 -5.05 9.61 -10.20
C VAL A 8 -5.79 9.81 -8.88
N ASN A 9 -6.71 10.78 -8.84
CA ASN A 9 -7.58 10.97 -7.69
C ASN A 9 -8.75 9.96 -7.73
N TYR A 10 -8.62 8.86 -7.01
CA TYR A 10 -9.62 7.78 -6.99
C TYR A 10 -11.02 8.20 -6.50
N ARG A 11 -11.16 9.39 -5.91
CA ARG A 11 -12.46 9.96 -5.51
C ARG A 11 -13.20 10.64 -6.65
N GLU A 12 -12.48 11.03 -7.69
CA GLU A 12 -13.01 11.79 -8.83
C GLU A 12 -13.11 10.93 -10.08
N GLU A 13 -12.20 9.98 -10.23
CA GLU A 13 -12.12 9.14 -11.41
C GLU A 13 -11.65 7.73 -11.11
N ARG A 14 -11.96 6.82 -11.99
CA ARG A 14 -11.52 5.43 -11.92
C ARG A 14 -10.17 5.31 -12.61
N PHE A 15 -9.17 4.76 -11.90
CA PHE A 15 -7.81 4.65 -12.44
C PHE A 15 -7.75 3.81 -13.71
N GLU A 16 -8.60 2.78 -13.83
CA GLU A 16 -8.68 1.94 -15.02
C GLU A 16 -9.26 2.65 -16.25
N SER A 17 -9.74 3.89 -16.09
CA SER A 17 -10.20 4.72 -17.22
C SER A 17 -9.11 5.65 -17.76
N VAL A 18 -8.01 5.82 -17.03
CA VAL A 18 -6.96 6.79 -17.35
C VAL A 18 -5.57 6.17 -17.43
N ILE A 19 -5.39 4.98 -16.85
CA ILE A 19 -4.13 4.24 -16.90
C ILE A 19 -4.24 3.12 -17.94
N ASP A 20 -3.29 3.09 -18.85
CA ASP A 20 -3.11 2.01 -19.83
C ASP A 20 -1.92 1.12 -19.46
N GLU A 21 -1.91 -0.07 -20.00
CA GLU A 21 -0.88 -1.12 -20.02
C GLU A 21 0.38 -0.89 -19.15
N VAL A 22 0.27 -1.14 -17.84
CA VAL A 22 1.42 -1.09 -16.94
C VAL A 22 2.09 -2.46 -16.78
N ASP A 23 3.38 -2.45 -16.49
CA ASP A 23 4.17 -3.67 -16.25
C ASP A 23 3.86 -4.31 -14.91
N ILE A 24 3.73 -3.47 -13.87
CA ILE A 24 3.62 -3.90 -12.48
C ILE A 24 2.56 -3.06 -11.78
N VAL A 25 1.70 -3.72 -11.02
CA VAL A 25 0.82 -3.10 -10.03
C VAL A 25 1.24 -3.54 -8.63
N VAL A 26 1.40 -2.58 -7.73
CA VAL A 26 1.59 -2.85 -6.29
C VAL A 26 0.31 -2.46 -5.56
N ASP A 27 -0.45 -3.47 -5.13
CA ASP A 27 -1.69 -3.28 -4.38
C ASP A 27 -1.40 -3.21 -2.87
N THR A 28 -1.70 -2.05 -2.31
CA THR A 28 -1.61 -1.78 -0.87
C THR A 28 -2.98 -1.57 -0.21
N VAL A 29 -4.06 -1.73 -0.97
CA VAL A 29 -5.45 -1.43 -0.57
C VAL A 29 -6.25 -2.70 -0.34
N GLY A 30 -6.15 -3.67 -1.26
CA GLY A 30 -6.94 -4.91 -1.20
C GLY A 30 -8.39 -4.73 -1.65
N GLY A 31 -9.28 -5.58 -1.14
CA GLY A 31 -10.70 -5.57 -1.49
C GLY A 31 -10.92 -5.85 -2.99
N GLU A 32 -11.62 -4.96 -3.67
CA GLU A 32 -11.91 -5.05 -5.11
C GLU A 32 -10.79 -4.46 -5.99
N THR A 33 -9.84 -3.72 -5.42
CA THR A 33 -8.77 -3.03 -6.16
C THR A 33 -7.90 -3.97 -6.98
N PRO A 34 -7.45 -5.13 -6.47
CA PRO A 34 -6.69 -6.07 -7.28
C PRO A 34 -7.42 -6.55 -8.53
N ALA A 35 -8.73 -6.80 -8.44
CA ALA A 35 -9.53 -7.27 -9.57
C ALA A 35 -9.60 -6.22 -10.68
N ARG A 36 -9.78 -4.96 -10.30
CA ARG A 36 -9.79 -3.83 -11.23
C ARG A 36 -8.41 -3.53 -11.82
N SER A 37 -7.37 -3.83 -11.07
CA SER A 37 -5.98 -3.62 -11.49
C SER A 37 -5.54 -4.56 -12.62
N VAL A 38 -6.24 -5.67 -12.80
CA VAL A 38 -5.97 -6.59 -13.93
C VAL A 38 -6.23 -5.91 -15.27
N ASP A 39 -7.23 -5.03 -15.33
CA ASP A 39 -7.64 -4.36 -16.56
C ASP A 39 -6.57 -3.38 -17.08
N VAL A 40 -5.67 -2.92 -16.21
CA VAL A 40 -4.57 -2.01 -16.57
C VAL A 40 -3.22 -2.70 -16.74
N LEU A 41 -3.13 -4.00 -16.44
CA LEU A 41 -1.91 -4.76 -16.61
C LEU A 41 -1.75 -5.23 -18.07
N ARG A 42 -0.57 -5.05 -18.62
CA ARG A 42 -0.22 -5.68 -19.90
C ARG A 42 -0.16 -7.21 -19.77
N LYS A 43 -0.18 -7.91 -20.90
CA LYS A 43 0.08 -9.36 -20.92
C LYS A 43 1.42 -9.68 -20.26
N LYS A 44 1.43 -10.66 -19.37
CA LYS A 44 2.56 -11.04 -18.51
C LYS A 44 2.98 -9.93 -17.52
N GLY A 45 2.11 -8.97 -17.26
CA GLY A 45 2.28 -8.02 -16.17
C GLY A 45 2.20 -8.71 -14.80
N VAL A 46 2.70 -8.05 -13.79
CA VAL A 46 2.79 -8.60 -12.42
C VAL A 46 1.90 -7.79 -11.48
N LEU A 47 1.03 -8.47 -10.74
CA LEU A 47 0.28 -7.90 -9.63
C LEU A 47 0.92 -8.36 -8.32
N VAL A 48 1.41 -7.42 -7.52
CA VAL A 48 1.97 -7.66 -6.19
C VAL A 48 1.00 -7.12 -5.13
N SER A 49 0.40 -7.98 -4.30
CA SER A 49 -0.42 -7.54 -3.19
C SER A 49 0.31 -7.70 -1.86
N VAL A 50 0.31 -6.63 -1.04
CA VAL A 50 0.88 -6.63 0.32
C VAL A 50 -0.19 -6.74 1.42
N VAL A 51 -1.47 -6.74 1.04
CA VAL A 51 -2.61 -6.79 1.97
C VAL A 51 -3.31 -8.15 2.03
N GLY A 52 -2.80 -9.13 1.31
CA GLY A 52 -3.29 -10.50 1.35
C GLY A 52 -3.63 -11.08 -0.02
N GLN A 53 -4.19 -12.30 0.01
CA GLN A 53 -4.54 -13.01 -1.20
C GLN A 53 -5.70 -12.29 -1.91
N PRO A 54 -5.52 -11.86 -3.16
CA PRO A 54 -6.64 -11.39 -3.97
C PRO A 54 -7.70 -12.50 -4.12
N SER A 55 -8.95 -12.13 -4.34
CA SER A 55 -10.03 -13.09 -4.52
C SER A 55 -9.72 -14.11 -5.62
N GLY A 56 -10.18 -15.35 -5.47
CA GLY A 56 -9.86 -16.48 -6.34
C GLY A 56 -10.14 -16.29 -7.85
N ALA A 57 -10.92 -15.26 -8.21
CA ALA A 57 -11.16 -14.89 -9.60
C ALA A 57 -9.88 -14.41 -10.32
N LEU A 58 -8.90 -13.86 -9.59
CA LEU A 58 -7.65 -13.36 -10.17
C LEU A 58 -6.66 -14.45 -10.53
N THR A 59 -6.71 -15.59 -9.84
CA THR A 59 -5.82 -16.73 -10.12
C THR A 59 -6.14 -17.44 -11.43
N THR A 60 -7.26 -17.11 -12.07
CA THR A 60 -7.69 -17.67 -13.36
C THR A 60 -7.27 -16.85 -14.57
N HIS A 61 -6.70 -15.66 -14.38
CA HIS A 61 -6.12 -14.86 -15.46
C HIS A 61 -4.74 -15.43 -15.84
N HIS A 62 -4.72 -16.33 -16.80
CA HIS A 62 -3.49 -17.02 -17.26
C HIS A 62 -2.43 -16.11 -17.91
N ASP A 63 -2.76 -14.84 -18.13
CA ASP A 63 -1.90 -13.89 -18.83
C ASP A 63 -1.17 -12.91 -17.89
N ILE A 64 -1.39 -13.02 -16.57
CA ILE A 64 -0.73 -12.19 -15.56
C ILE A 64 -0.09 -13.05 -14.46
N ASP A 65 0.97 -12.56 -13.85
CA ASP A 65 1.59 -13.16 -12.66
C ASP A 65 1.09 -12.45 -11.40
N VAL A 66 0.49 -13.21 -10.48
CA VAL A 66 -0.02 -12.69 -9.20
C VAL A 66 0.89 -13.13 -8.07
N GLN A 67 1.55 -12.17 -7.44
CA GLN A 67 2.42 -12.40 -6.30
C GLN A 67 1.81 -11.81 -5.03
N VAL A 68 1.86 -12.57 -3.94
CA VAL A 68 1.44 -12.11 -2.63
C VAL A 68 2.65 -12.02 -1.72
N VAL A 69 2.96 -10.81 -1.29
CA VAL A 69 3.98 -10.57 -0.26
C VAL A 69 3.30 -10.70 1.09
N SER A 70 3.46 -11.85 1.75
CA SER A 70 2.94 -12.03 3.09
C SER A 70 3.86 -11.35 4.11
N GLY A 71 3.29 -10.55 5.04
CA GLY A 71 4.02 -9.87 6.11
C GLY A 71 4.72 -10.80 7.12
N ARG A 72 4.72 -12.11 6.89
CA ARG A 72 5.48 -13.10 7.69
C ARG A 72 7.00 -13.08 7.46
N SER A 73 7.46 -12.29 6.49
CA SER A 73 8.88 -12.10 6.20
C SER A 73 9.52 -10.96 7.02
N ASN A 74 8.90 -10.57 8.14
CA ASN A 74 9.42 -9.53 9.03
C ASN A 74 10.67 -10.04 9.77
N SER A 75 11.80 -9.96 9.09
CA SER A 75 13.12 -10.19 9.71
C SER A 75 13.50 -8.94 10.52
N PRO A 76 14.05 -9.09 11.74
CA PRO A 76 14.61 -7.95 12.47
C PRO A 76 15.62 -7.15 11.64
N SER A 77 16.37 -7.81 10.76
CA SER A 77 17.32 -7.16 9.85
C SER A 77 16.64 -6.20 8.88
N LEU A 78 15.43 -6.50 8.41
CA LEU A 78 14.68 -5.62 7.52
C LEU A 78 14.28 -4.31 8.22
N LEU A 79 13.84 -4.39 9.48
CA LEU A 79 13.53 -3.20 10.28
C LEU A 79 14.77 -2.35 10.53
N THR A 80 15.92 -2.98 10.79
CA THR A 80 17.20 -2.27 10.91
C THR A 80 17.53 -1.51 9.62
N THR A 81 17.43 -2.18 8.46
CA THR A 81 17.68 -1.54 7.17
C THR A 81 16.74 -0.36 6.92
N ILE A 82 15.43 -0.51 7.25
CA ILE A 82 14.47 0.60 7.10
C ILE A 82 14.85 1.77 8.02
N SER A 83 15.26 1.49 9.27
CA SER A 83 15.72 2.54 10.19
C SER A 83 16.94 3.28 9.66
N GLU A 84 17.92 2.55 9.13
CA GLU A 84 19.12 3.15 8.52
C GLU A 84 18.78 4.06 7.32
N LEU A 85 17.80 3.67 6.47
CA LEU A 85 17.32 4.49 5.37
C LEU A 85 16.60 5.75 5.86
N ILE A 86 15.85 5.66 6.97
CA ILE A 86 15.20 6.81 7.59
C ILE A 86 16.25 7.76 8.18
N ASP A 87 17.23 7.24 8.89
CA ASP A 87 18.32 8.02 9.49
C ASP A 87 19.18 8.71 8.43
N ALA A 88 19.39 8.06 7.28
CA ALA A 88 20.06 8.65 6.12
C ALA A 88 19.20 9.69 5.37
N GLY A 89 17.93 9.82 5.70
CA GLY A 89 16.98 10.72 5.04
C GLY A 89 16.52 10.28 3.64
N GLU A 90 16.84 9.04 3.27
CA GLU A 90 16.41 8.44 2.00
C GLU A 90 14.93 8.03 2.03
N VAL A 91 14.42 7.64 3.20
CA VAL A 91 13.01 7.40 3.45
C VAL A 91 12.49 8.39 4.48
N ARG A 92 11.38 9.05 4.17
CA ARG A 92 10.74 10.02 5.07
C ARG A 92 9.31 9.60 5.35
N PRO A 93 9.04 8.91 6.48
CA PRO A 93 7.69 8.59 6.87
C PRO A 93 6.90 9.87 7.19
N THR A 94 5.70 9.97 6.66
CA THR A 94 4.78 11.04 7.03
C THR A 94 4.07 10.66 8.32
N ILE A 95 4.17 11.50 9.35
CA ILE A 95 3.43 11.35 10.61
C ILE A 95 2.22 12.30 10.55
N SER A 96 1.02 11.74 10.60
CA SER A 96 -0.23 12.49 10.58
C SER A 96 -0.60 13.03 11.96
N ALA A 97 -0.46 12.19 12.98
CA ALA A 97 -0.66 12.59 14.38
C ALA A 97 0.11 11.67 15.33
N GLU A 98 0.37 12.19 16.53
CA GLU A 98 0.98 11.45 17.63
C GLU A 98 0.03 11.46 18.83
N PHE A 99 -0.11 10.30 19.49
CA PHE A 99 -0.95 10.11 20.67
C PHE A 99 -0.13 9.46 21.78
N PRO A 100 -0.35 9.84 23.04
CA PRO A 100 0.13 9.05 24.17
C PRO A 100 -0.47 7.65 24.15
N LEU A 101 0.23 6.66 24.69
CA LEU A 101 -0.23 5.26 24.68
C LEU A 101 -1.61 5.08 25.34
N GLU A 102 -1.91 5.84 26.40
CA GLU A 102 -3.22 5.84 27.06
C GLU A 102 -4.36 6.28 26.14
N ASN A 103 -4.07 6.99 25.06
CA ASN A 103 -5.04 7.45 24.06
C ASN A 103 -5.09 6.55 22.82
N ALA A 104 -4.61 5.31 22.90
CA ALA A 104 -4.60 4.36 21.78
C ALA A 104 -6.00 4.14 21.19
N ALA A 105 -7.06 4.12 22.00
CA ALA A 105 -8.43 4.01 21.52
C ALA A 105 -8.81 5.17 20.59
N GLN A 106 -8.46 6.40 20.96
CA GLN A 106 -8.70 7.58 20.12
C GLN A 106 -7.90 7.52 18.82
N ALA A 107 -6.66 7.04 18.86
CA ALA A 107 -5.85 6.85 17.66
C ALA A 107 -6.50 5.84 16.70
N HIS A 108 -7.07 4.75 17.22
CA HIS A 108 -7.83 3.78 16.42
C HIS A 108 -9.09 4.39 15.81
N GLU A 109 -9.87 5.16 16.59
CA GLU A 109 -11.06 5.85 16.09
C GLU A 109 -10.71 6.77 14.91
N VAL A 110 -9.64 7.55 15.03
CA VAL A 110 -9.14 8.40 13.94
C VAL A 110 -8.73 7.55 12.73
N GLY A 111 -8.01 6.45 12.95
CA GLY A 111 -7.56 5.55 11.90
C GLY A 111 -8.70 4.88 11.11
N GLU A 112 -9.83 4.61 11.78
CA GLU A 112 -10.98 3.93 11.19
C GLU A 112 -11.94 4.88 10.45
N THR A 113 -12.04 6.14 10.88
CA THR A 113 -13.04 7.09 10.37
C THR A 113 -12.47 8.07 9.35
N GLU A 114 -11.18 8.32 9.36
CA GLU A 114 -10.52 9.30 8.51
C GLU A 114 -9.55 8.64 7.52
N HIS A 115 -9.41 9.23 6.36
CA HIS A 115 -8.36 8.87 5.41
C HIS A 115 -7.03 9.46 5.91
N VAL A 116 -6.39 8.76 6.84
CA VAL A 116 -5.13 9.19 7.44
C VAL A 116 -4.03 9.25 6.38
N GLN A 117 -3.46 10.41 6.18
CA GLN A 117 -2.35 10.61 5.27
C GLN A 117 -1.02 10.37 5.99
N GLY A 118 -0.51 9.16 5.93
CA GLY A 118 0.70 8.75 6.63
C GLY A 118 0.41 7.83 7.81
N LYS A 119 1.12 8.03 8.94
CA LYS A 119 1.06 7.17 10.12
C LYS A 119 0.50 7.91 11.34
N LEU A 120 -0.28 7.20 12.14
CA LEU A 120 -0.59 7.56 13.51
C LEU A 120 0.44 6.87 14.41
N VAL A 121 1.04 7.62 15.30
CA VAL A 121 2.12 7.13 16.18
C VAL A 121 1.63 7.15 17.63
N LEU A 122 1.90 6.09 18.37
CA LEU A 122 1.71 6.04 19.81
C LEU A 122 3.07 6.25 20.48
N SER A 123 3.17 7.31 21.31
CA SER A 123 4.34 7.55 22.12
C SER A 123 4.27 6.74 23.42
N VAL A 124 5.33 6.02 23.72
CA VAL A 124 5.50 5.26 24.96
C VAL A 124 6.54 5.99 25.80
N ALA A 125 6.12 6.49 26.95
CA ALA A 125 7.00 7.19 27.88
C ALA A 125 7.96 6.22 28.60
#